data_d5925d67d81938992c7ec894e955c997
#
_entry.id   d5925d67d81938992c7ec894e955c997
#
_cell.length_a   1.000
_cell.length_b   1.000
_cell.length_c   1.000
_cell.angle_alpha   90.00
_cell.angle_beta   90.00
_cell.angle_gamma   90.00
#
_symmetry.space_group_name_H-M   'P 1'
#
loop_
_entity.id
_entity.type
_entity.pdbx_description
1 polymer ?
#
loop_
_entity_poly.entity_id
_entity_poly.type
_entity_poly.pdbx_seq_one_letter_code
_entity_poly.pdbx_strand_id
1 'polypeptide(L)'
;ERGYWARKEDDQTTLEADDPMSPRTMRVVPFVEDHKNCLLFEPNEGLELAQMASLQAALKNAIQVEYQLEDSEVAAEPLPSGDERHSILFYESAEGGAGVLRRLVDDPGAFARVAAQALQVCHFDPKTSEDLRHAPNAKEDCEAACYDCLMSYYNQMDHRHLDRQTI
;
A
#
# COMPACT_ATOMS: atom_id res chain seq x y z
N GLU A 1 14.02 -3.08 -14.52
CA GLU A 1 14.32 -1.75 -14.00
C GLU A 1 13.94 -0.69 -15.03
N ARG A 2 13.09 0.25 -14.68
CA ARG A 2 12.71 1.38 -15.53
C ARG A 2 13.64 2.55 -15.21
N GLY A 3 14.47 2.96 -16.16
CA GLY A 3 15.32 4.14 -16.04
C GLY A 3 14.96 5.18 -17.07
N TYR A 4 15.50 6.35 -16.92
CA TYR A 4 15.36 7.45 -17.88
C TYR A 4 16.65 7.65 -18.64
N TRP A 5 16.53 8.09 -19.89
CA TRP A 5 17.66 8.53 -20.66
C TRP A 5 17.98 9.99 -20.34
N ALA A 6 19.23 10.28 -20.02
CA ALA A 6 19.70 11.60 -19.71
C ALA A 6 20.95 11.93 -20.52
N ARG A 7 21.21 13.21 -20.73
CA ARG A 7 22.45 13.68 -21.38
C ARG A 7 23.63 13.53 -20.45
N LYS A 8 24.79 13.17 -20.99
CA LYS A 8 26.03 13.11 -20.22
C LYS A 8 26.55 14.49 -19.80
N GLU A 9 26.23 15.51 -20.58
CA GLU A 9 26.65 16.89 -20.38
C GLU A 9 25.44 17.81 -20.56
N ASP A 10 25.43 18.92 -19.86
CA ASP A 10 24.36 19.95 -19.87
C ASP A 10 24.32 20.75 -21.18
N ASP A 11 24.59 20.11 -22.32
CA ASP A 11 24.58 20.78 -23.61
C ASP A 11 23.15 20.82 -24.19
N GLN A 12 22.49 21.95 -23.96
CA GLN A 12 21.12 22.21 -24.40
C GLN A 12 21.00 22.42 -25.93
N THR A 13 22.04 22.25 -26.70
CA THR A 13 22.11 22.74 -28.08
C THR A 13 21.86 21.70 -29.16
N THR A 14 21.67 20.41 -28.85
CA THR A 14 21.51 19.38 -29.90
C THR A 14 20.23 18.58 -29.79
N LEU A 15 19.46 18.62 -30.88
CA LEU A 15 18.23 17.82 -31.09
C LEU A 15 18.44 16.29 -31.08
N GLU A 16 19.69 15.83 -31.10
CA GLU A 16 20.08 14.41 -31.07
C GLU A 16 20.06 13.79 -29.67
N ALA A 17 19.66 14.55 -28.67
CA ALA A 17 19.80 14.14 -27.27
C ALA A 17 18.77 13.11 -26.78
N ASP A 18 17.72 12.86 -27.52
CA ASP A 18 16.66 11.93 -27.14
C ASP A 18 16.87 10.51 -27.71
N ASP A 19 17.95 10.30 -28.49
CA ASP A 19 18.29 8.98 -29.00
C ASP A 19 19.04 8.16 -27.93
N PRO A 20 18.46 7.05 -27.42
CA PRO A 20 19.13 6.18 -26.45
C PRO A 20 20.45 5.58 -26.95
N MET A 21 20.66 5.53 -28.25
CA MET A 21 21.89 5.01 -28.86
C MET A 21 22.97 6.08 -29.03
N SER A 22 22.68 7.33 -28.73
CA SER A 22 23.66 8.40 -28.81
C SER A 22 24.77 8.23 -27.77
N PRO A 23 26.06 8.41 -28.11
CA PRO A 23 27.15 8.36 -27.15
C PRO A 23 27.09 9.47 -26.10
N ARG A 24 26.23 10.47 -26.31
CA ARG A 24 25.99 11.58 -25.37
C ARG A 24 24.88 11.30 -24.37
N THR A 25 24.17 10.18 -24.50
CA THR A 25 23.13 9.77 -23.57
C THR A 25 23.62 8.69 -22.61
N MET A 26 23.05 8.65 -21.43
CA MET A 26 23.25 7.58 -20.46
C MET A 26 21.93 7.24 -19.75
N ARG A 27 21.74 5.97 -19.45
CA ARG A 27 20.62 5.56 -18.63
C ARG A 27 20.88 5.95 -17.18
N VAL A 28 19.90 6.63 -16.59
CA VAL A 28 19.91 6.98 -15.16
C VAL A 28 18.71 6.40 -14.47
N VAL A 29 18.90 5.95 -13.25
CA VAL A 29 17.83 5.52 -12.35
C VAL A 29 17.87 6.45 -11.14
N PRO A 30 16.95 7.42 -11.05
CA PRO A 30 16.87 8.26 -9.86
C PRO A 30 16.44 7.42 -8.67
N PHE A 31 16.99 7.68 -7.50
CA PHE A 31 16.61 7.04 -6.25
C PHE A 31 16.56 8.07 -5.12
N VAL A 32 15.84 7.74 -4.07
CA VAL A 32 15.78 8.52 -2.84
C VAL A 32 16.06 7.58 -1.69
N GLU A 33 16.80 8.03 -0.71
CA GLU A 33 17.04 7.36 0.55
C GLU A 33 16.37 8.14 1.68
N ASP A 34 15.73 7.42 2.58
CA ASP A 34 15.11 8.00 3.77
C ASP A 34 15.21 7.03 4.94
N HIS A 35 15.10 7.55 6.16
CA HIS A 35 15.12 6.76 7.39
C HIS A 35 13.75 6.85 8.09
N LYS A 36 13.00 5.76 8.07
CA LYS A 36 11.65 5.70 8.62
C LYS A 36 11.43 4.45 9.46
N ASN A 37 10.49 4.52 10.37
CA ASN A 37 9.97 3.32 11.00
C ASN A 37 9.23 2.51 9.95
N CYS A 38 9.64 1.26 9.77
CA CYS A 38 9.07 0.36 8.77
C CYS A 38 8.65 -0.96 9.40
N LEU A 39 7.62 -1.58 8.82
CA LEU A 39 7.18 -2.93 9.10
C LEU A 39 7.06 -3.68 7.77
N LEU A 40 7.79 -4.76 7.62
CA LEU A 40 7.61 -5.69 6.51
C LEU A 40 6.62 -6.78 6.92
N PHE A 41 5.56 -6.91 6.15
CA PHE A 41 4.56 -7.97 6.32
C PHE A 41 4.69 -8.97 5.18
N GLU A 42 4.87 -10.24 5.54
CA GLU A 42 4.98 -11.35 4.59
C GLU A 42 3.96 -12.43 4.97
N PRO A 43 2.97 -12.73 4.11
CA PRO A 43 2.08 -13.86 4.32
C PRO A 43 2.86 -15.19 4.33
N ASN A 44 2.46 -16.12 5.18
CA ASN A 44 3.10 -17.46 5.22
C ASN A 44 2.83 -18.29 3.98
N GLU A 45 1.78 -17.97 3.24
CA GLU A 45 1.37 -18.64 2.01
C GLU A 45 1.36 -17.62 0.85
N GLY A 46 1.62 -18.10 -0.35
CA GLY A 46 1.52 -17.28 -1.55
C GLY A 46 0.08 -16.85 -1.79
N LEU A 47 -0.13 -15.55 -1.88
CA LEU A 47 -1.41 -14.93 -2.18
C LEU A 47 -1.43 -14.44 -3.63
N GLU A 48 -2.60 -14.49 -4.25
CA GLU A 48 -2.81 -13.90 -5.57
C GLU A 48 -2.84 -12.37 -5.53
N LEU A 49 -2.67 -11.73 -6.68
CA LEU A 49 -2.63 -10.27 -6.80
C LEU A 49 -3.82 -9.57 -6.14
N ALA A 50 -5.03 -10.07 -6.37
CA ALA A 50 -6.25 -9.49 -5.80
C ALA A 50 -6.27 -9.59 -4.27
N GLN A 51 -5.84 -10.74 -3.73
CA GLN A 51 -5.74 -10.95 -2.28
C GLN A 51 -4.68 -10.03 -1.67
N MET A 52 -3.49 -9.92 -2.28
CA MET A 52 -2.43 -9.05 -1.78
C MET A 52 -2.82 -7.57 -1.83
N ALA A 53 -3.47 -7.13 -2.91
CA ALA A 53 -3.92 -5.74 -3.04
C ALA A 53 -5.01 -5.40 -2.00
N SER A 54 -5.98 -6.30 -1.83
CA SER A 54 -7.06 -6.15 -0.86
C SER A 54 -6.54 -6.18 0.57
N LEU A 55 -5.65 -7.11 0.88
CA LEU A 55 -5.02 -7.23 2.21
C LEU A 55 -4.18 -5.98 2.55
N GLN A 56 -3.42 -5.47 1.59
CA GLN A 56 -2.65 -4.24 1.76
C GLN A 56 -3.56 -3.05 2.12
N ALA A 57 -4.65 -2.87 1.38
CA ALA A 57 -5.60 -1.79 1.62
C ALA A 57 -6.31 -1.95 2.97
N ALA A 58 -6.78 -3.16 3.28
CA ALA A 58 -7.47 -3.46 4.52
C ALA A 58 -6.57 -3.24 5.76
N LEU A 59 -5.34 -3.76 5.74
CA LEU A 59 -4.41 -3.59 6.85
C LEU A 59 -3.99 -2.13 7.04
N LYS A 60 -3.71 -1.39 5.94
CA LYS A 60 -3.41 0.05 6.03
C LYS A 60 -4.55 0.80 6.72
N ASN A 61 -5.78 0.63 6.23
CA ASN A 61 -6.95 1.30 6.78
C ASN A 61 -7.23 0.88 8.23
N ALA A 62 -7.05 -0.40 8.55
CA ALA A 62 -7.20 -0.90 9.92
C ALA A 62 -6.18 -0.32 10.89
N ILE A 63 -4.92 -0.19 10.49
CA ILE A 63 -3.87 0.47 11.29
C ILE A 63 -4.25 1.93 11.55
N GLN A 64 -4.72 2.63 10.53
CA GLN A 64 -5.15 4.03 10.66
C GLN A 64 -6.31 4.18 11.65
N VAL A 65 -7.32 3.33 11.57
CA VAL A 65 -8.47 3.36 12.48
C VAL A 65 -8.09 2.96 13.90
N GLU A 66 -7.37 1.84 14.08
CA GLU A 66 -6.97 1.34 15.42
C GLU A 66 -6.11 2.35 16.18
N TYR A 67 -5.23 3.05 15.49
CA TYR A 67 -4.32 4.00 16.11
C TYR A 67 -4.69 5.48 15.90
N GLN A 68 -5.85 5.74 15.30
CA GLN A 68 -6.37 7.09 15.03
C GLN A 68 -5.38 7.97 14.24
N LEU A 69 -4.81 7.39 13.20
CA LEU A 69 -3.88 8.05 12.30
C LEU A 69 -4.60 8.72 11.13
N GLU A 70 -4.02 9.79 10.63
CA GLU A 70 -4.43 10.38 9.35
C GLU A 70 -3.90 9.55 8.18
N ASP A 71 -4.56 9.66 7.01
CA ASP A 71 -4.21 8.88 5.81
C ASP A 71 -2.77 9.13 5.32
N SER A 72 -2.23 10.30 5.61
CA SER A 72 -0.84 10.68 5.29
C SER A 72 0.21 10.16 6.26
N GLU A 73 -0.16 9.63 7.43
CA GLU A 73 0.81 9.25 8.47
C GLU A 73 1.41 7.86 8.29
N VAL A 74 0.66 6.94 7.68
CA VAL A 74 1.14 5.59 7.35
C VAL A 74 0.90 5.31 5.87
N ALA A 75 1.95 4.87 5.20
CA ALA A 75 1.91 4.39 3.83
C ALA A 75 2.13 2.88 3.77
N ALA A 76 1.68 2.26 2.68
CA ALA A 76 1.85 0.84 2.41
C ALA A 76 2.22 0.65 0.94
N GLU A 77 3.35 -0.03 0.70
CA GLU A 77 3.87 -0.29 -0.63
C GLU A 77 4.01 -1.80 -0.87
N PRO A 78 3.59 -2.31 -2.03
CA PRO A 78 3.80 -3.72 -2.36
C PRO A 78 5.26 -3.97 -2.74
N LEU A 79 5.80 -5.14 -2.34
CA LEU A 79 7.14 -5.55 -2.70
C LEU A 79 7.15 -6.97 -3.32
N PRO A 80 7.81 -7.15 -4.47
CA PRO A 80 8.21 -6.07 -5.39
C PRO A 80 7.00 -5.29 -5.90
N SER A 81 7.24 -4.10 -6.44
CA SER A 81 6.18 -3.29 -7.05
C SER A 81 5.60 -3.96 -8.29
N GLY A 82 4.31 -3.79 -8.54
CA GLY A 82 3.63 -4.36 -9.69
C GLY A 82 2.82 -5.61 -9.36
N ASP A 83 2.72 -6.53 -10.33
CA ASP A 83 1.81 -7.67 -10.23
C ASP A 83 2.43 -8.88 -9.50
N GLU A 84 3.75 -8.91 -9.31
CA GLU A 84 4.48 -10.00 -8.64
C GLU A 84 4.68 -9.74 -7.13
N ARG A 85 3.81 -8.93 -6.53
CA ARG A 85 3.89 -8.57 -5.12
C ARG A 85 3.67 -9.78 -4.20
N HIS A 86 4.54 -9.98 -3.22
CA HIS A 86 4.43 -11.05 -2.24
C HIS A 86 4.63 -10.61 -0.78
N SER A 87 4.99 -9.34 -0.57
CA SER A 87 5.09 -8.72 0.74
C SER A 87 4.59 -7.27 0.71
N ILE A 88 4.31 -6.72 1.86
CA ILE A 88 3.81 -5.35 2.03
C ILE A 88 4.77 -4.62 2.98
N LEU A 89 5.32 -3.51 2.51
CA LEU A 89 6.10 -2.60 3.33
C LEU A 89 5.21 -1.48 3.85
N PHE A 90 4.95 -1.47 5.15
CA PHE A 90 4.35 -0.32 5.82
C PHE A 90 5.45 0.61 6.33
N TYR A 91 5.25 1.92 6.23
CA TYR A 91 6.18 2.89 6.82
C TYR A 91 5.45 4.13 7.32
N GLU A 92 5.99 4.72 8.38
CA GLU A 92 5.50 5.98 8.93
C GLU A 92 6.08 7.15 8.12
N SER A 93 5.21 8.07 7.70
CA SER A 93 5.60 9.13 6.75
C SER A 93 6.52 10.18 7.39
N ALA A 94 6.31 10.49 8.68
CA ALA A 94 7.13 11.45 9.41
C ALA A 94 8.44 10.81 9.90
N GLU A 95 9.52 11.58 9.90
CA GLU A 95 10.77 11.19 10.56
C GLU A 95 10.54 10.99 12.07
N GLY A 96 10.94 9.83 12.58
CA GLY A 96 10.66 9.44 13.97
C GLY A 96 9.24 8.91 14.21
N GLY A 97 8.29 9.24 13.34
CA GLY A 97 6.92 8.71 13.31
C GLY A 97 6.16 8.71 14.64
N ALA A 98 4.94 8.16 14.64
CA ALA A 98 4.14 7.95 15.85
C ALA A 98 4.55 6.69 16.65
N GLY A 99 5.47 5.88 16.11
CA GLY A 99 5.92 4.62 16.72
C GLY A 99 4.86 3.52 16.70
N VAL A 100 3.88 3.63 15.82
CA VAL A 100 2.74 2.71 15.74
C VAL A 100 3.18 1.36 15.16
N LEU A 101 3.99 1.38 14.10
CA LEU A 101 4.48 0.15 13.49
C LEU A 101 5.36 -0.66 14.45
N ARG A 102 6.12 0.02 15.31
CA ARG A 102 6.86 -0.64 16.37
C ARG A 102 5.94 -1.30 17.41
N ARG A 103 4.84 -0.65 17.78
CA ARG A 103 3.85 -1.23 18.70
C ARG A 103 3.21 -2.51 18.15
N LEU A 104 3.02 -2.60 16.82
CA LEU A 104 2.52 -3.81 16.18
C LEU A 104 3.44 -5.03 16.38
N VAL A 105 4.75 -4.79 16.54
CA VAL A 105 5.74 -5.85 16.80
C VAL A 105 5.90 -6.11 18.28
N ASP A 106 5.94 -5.06 19.09
CA ASP A 106 6.27 -5.15 20.52
C ASP A 106 5.07 -5.64 21.37
N ASP A 107 3.83 -5.39 20.94
CA ASP A 107 2.61 -5.86 21.64
C ASP A 107 2.05 -7.12 20.94
N PRO A 108 2.10 -8.30 21.59
CA PRO A 108 1.62 -9.55 21.00
C PRO A 108 0.14 -9.54 20.61
N GLY A 109 -0.68 -8.66 21.19
CA GLY A 109 -2.10 -8.53 20.88
C GLY A 109 -2.41 -7.50 19.80
N ALA A 110 -1.44 -6.66 19.41
CA ALA A 110 -1.69 -5.53 18.52
C ALA A 110 -2.13 -5.97 17.13
N PHE A 111 -1.45 -6.94 16.56
CA PHE A 111 -1.80 -7.42 15.22
C PHE A 111 -3.20 -8.09 15.18
N ALA A 112 -3.59 -8.80 16.24
CA ALA A 112 -4.94 -9.37 16.33
C ALA A 112 -6.03 -8.29 16.36
N ARG A 113 -5.78 -7.15 17.03
CA ARG A 113 -6.71 -6.00 17.02
C ARG A 113 -6.79 -5.37 15.63
N VAL A 114 -5.66 -5.18 14.98
CA VAL A 114 -5.62 -4.66 13.61
C VAL A 114 -6.34 -5.62 12.64
N ALA A 115 -6.16 -6.93 12.77
CA ALA A 115 -6.87 -7.91 11.94
C ALA A 115 -8.39 -7.86 12.17
N ALA A 116 -8.84 -7.75 13.42
CA ALA A 116 -10.26 -7.57 13.74
C ALA A 116 -10.80 -6.24 13.17
N GLN A 117 -10.00 -5.17 13.24
CA GLN A 117 -10.36 -3.88 12.65
C GLN A 117 -10.40 -3.95 11.13
N ALA A 118 -9.52 -4.73 10.47
CA ALA A 118 -9.55 -4.94 9.02
C ALA A 118 -10.84 -5.62 8.57
N LEU A 119 -11.29 -6.65 9.29
CA LEU A 119 -12.59 -7.26 9.03
C LEU A 119 -13.73 -6.24 9.16
N GLN A 120 -13.71 -5.42 10.20
CA GLN A 120 -14.75 -4.41 10.42
C GLN A 120 -14.74 -3.32 9.32
N VAL A 121 -13.57 -2.86 8.90
CA VAL A 121 -13.44 -1.93 7.76
C VAL A 121 -14.00 -2.55 6.50
N CYS A 122 -13.78 -3.83 6.28
CA CYS A 122 -14.29 -4.59 5.14
C CYS A 122 -15.75 -5.02 5.26
N HIS A 123 -16.49 -4.45 6.22
CA HIS A 123 -17.91 -4.70 6.48
C HIS A 123 -18.23 -6.11 6.95
N PHE A 124 -17.31 -6.74 7.67
CA PHE A 124 -17.58 -8.00 8.38
C PHE A 124 -17.66 -7.75 9.88
N ASP A 125 -18.49 -8.52 10.56
CA ASP A 125 -18.46 -8.57 12.02
C ASP A 125 -17.21 -9.34 12.47
N PRO A 126 -16.28 -8.70 13.23
CA PRO A 126 -15.02 -9.35 13.58
C PRO A 126 -15.15 -10.51 14.58
N LYS A 127 -16.33 -10.72 15.19
CA LYS A 127 -16.60 -11.80 16.14
C LYS A 127 -17.28 -13.00 15.49
N THR A 128 -18.21 -12.73 14.58
CA THR A 128 -19.02 -13.77 13.93
C THR A 128 -18.56 -14.07 12.51
N SER A 129 -17.73 -13.20 11.91
CA SER A 129 -17.35 -13.20 10.50
C SER A 129 -18.56 -13.05 9.56
N GLU A 130 -19.69 -12.54 10.06
CA GLU A 130 -20.87 -12.28 9.25
C GLU A 130 -20.62 -11.11 8.32
N ASP A 131 -20.96 -11.27 7.04
CA ASP A 131 -20.90 -10.18 6.05
C ASP A 131 -22.06 -9.21 6.25
N LEU A 132 -21.77 -8.03 6.74
CA LEU A 132 -22.71 -6.93 6.94
C LEU A 132 -23.05 -6.18 5.65
N ARG A 133 -22.31 -6.44 4.57
CA ARG A 133 -22.48 -5.92 3.21
C ARG A 133 -22.19 -4.45 3.00
N HIS A 134 -22.32 -3.61 3.98
CA HIS A 134 -22.16 -2.16 3.83
C HIS A 134 -21.57 -1.51 5.09
N ALA A 135 -21.03 -0.31 4.92
CA ALA A 135 -20.60 0.53 6.04
C ALA A 135 -21.81 0.95 6.90
N PRO A 136 -21.60 1.25 8.19
CA PRO A 136 -22.64 1.83 9.03
C PRO A 136 -23.25 3.07 8.38
N ASN A 137 -24.58 3.09 8.24
CA ASN A 137 -25.36 4.16 7.61
C ASN A 137 -25.24 4.28 6.07
N ALA A 138 -24.51 3.41 5.39
CA ALA A 138 -24.57 3.34 3.93
C ALA A 138 -25.93 2.81 3.46
N LYS A 139 -26.36 3.26 2.27
CA LYS A 139 -27.64 2.87 1.67
C LYS A 139 -27.49 1.75 0.66
N GLU A 140 -26.29 1.54 0.18
CA GLU A 140 -25.96 0.60 -0.89
C GLU A 140 -25.02 -0.48 -0.37
N ASP A 141 -25.20 -1.69 -0.85
CA ASP A 141 -24.32 -2.80 -0.55
C ASP A 141 -22.98 -2.62 -1.26
N CYS A 142 -21.90 -2.99 -0.59
CA CYS A 142 -20.56 -3.05 -1.15
C CYS A 142 -20.32 -4.46 -1.71
N GLU A 143 -20.31 -4.60 -3.02
CA GLU A 143 -20.09 -5.90 -3.65
C GLU A 143 -18.63 -6.36 -3.49
N ALA A 144 -17.70 -5.66 -4.13
CA ALA A 144 -16.26 -6.01 -4.07
C ALA A 144 -15.47 -5.02 -3.22
N ALA A 145 -15.60 -3.72 -3.48
CA ALA A 145 -14.90 -2.67 -2.73
C ALA A 145 -15.65 -1.34 -2.84
N CYS A 146 -15.50 -0.49 -1.82
CA CYS A 146 -16.01 0.87 -1.80
C CYS A 146 -15.02 1.82 -1.11
N TYR A 147 -15.30 3.11 -1.13
CA TYR A 147 -14.45 4.12 -0.48
C TYR A 147 -14.52 4.10 1.05
N ASP A 148 -15.52 3.42 1.63
CA ASP A 148 -15.59 3.20 3.07
C ASP A 148 -14.77 1.99 3.53
N CYS A 149 -14.26 1.15 2.60
CA CYS A 149 -13.49 -0.04 2.92
C CYS A 149 -12.08 -0.04 2.29
N LEU A 150 -11.93 -0.41 1.03
CA LEU A 150 -10.63 -0.69 0.41
C LEU A 150 -10.16 0.39 -0.57
N MET A 151 -11.09 1.14 -1.18
CA MET A 151 -10.75 2.14 -2.17
C MET A 151 -10.25 3.42 -1.52
N SER A 152 -9.20 4.02 -2.11
CA SER A 152 -8.73 5.35 -1.74
C SER A 152 -8.21 6.08 -2.98
N TYR A 153 -7.97 7.38 -2.85
CA TYR A 153 -7.33 8.15 -3.90
C TYR A 153 -5.92 7.61 -4.24
N TYR A 154 -5.22 7.09 -3.25
CA TYR A 154 -3.82 6.67 -3.39
C TYR A 154 -3.63 5.28 -3.99
N ASN A 155 -4.69 4.45 -4.03
CA ASN A 155 -4.62 3.09 -4.59
C ASN A 155 -5.46 2.89 -5.85
N GLN A 156 -5.74 3.95 -6.61
CA GLN A 156 -6.58 3.90 -7.82
C GLN A 156 -6.12 2.86 -8.86
N MET A 157 -4.83 2.63 -8.96
CA MET A 157 -4.27 1.65 -9.89
C MET A 157 -4.68 0.21 -9.52
N ASP A 158 -4.95 -0.03 -8.26
CA ASP A 158 -5.35 -1.35 -7.74
C ASP A 158 -6.86 -1.54 -7.65
N HIS A 159 -7.70 -0.50 -7.88
CA HIS A 159 -9.16 -0.57 -7.70
C HIS A 159 -9.80 -1.78 -8.38
N ARG A 160 -9.31 -2.18 -9.56
CA ARG A 160 -9.80 -3.34 -10.33
C ARG A 160 -9.48 -4.70 -9.69
N HIS A 161 -8.56 -4.71 -8.71
CA HIS A 161 -8.10 -5.92 -8.02
C HIS A 161 -8.64 -6.01 -6.59
N LEU A 162 -9.27 -4.93 -6.09
CA LEU A 162 -9.77 -4.89 -4.73
C LEU A 162 -11.05 -5.68 -4.59
N ASP A 163 -11.02 -6.66 -3.68
CA ASP A 163 -12.19 -7.45 -3.33
C ASP A 163 -12.15 -7.81 -1.84
N ARG A 164 -13.07 -7.24 -1.06
CA ARG A 164 -13.20 -7.46 0.38
C ARG A 164 -13.55 -8.91 0.76
N GLN A 165 -14.09 -9.68 -0.20
CA GLN A 165 -14.43 -11.08 0.02
C GLN A 165 -13.20 -12.01 0.01
N THR A 166 -12.05 -11.52 -0.39
CA THR A 166 -10.80 -12.30 -0.46
C THR A 166 -9.92 -12.18 0.78
N ILE A 167 -10.37 -11.42 1.78
CA ILE A 167 -9.62 -11.13 3.02
C ILE A 167 -9.93 -12.14 4.12
#